data_cd9e58e407cc856c419ccb6c3a6b44e6
#
_entry.id   cd9e58e407cc856c419ccb6c3a6b44e6
#
_cell.length_a   1.000
_cell.length_b   1.000
_cell.length_c   1.000
_cell.angle_alpha   90.00
_cell.angle_beta   90.00
_cell.angle_gamma   90.00
#
_symmetry.space_group_name_H-M   'P 1'
#
loop_
_entity.id
_entity.type
_entity.pdbx_description
1 polymer ?
#
loop_
_entity_poly.entity_id
_entity_poly.type
_entity_poly.pdbx_seq_one_letter_code
_entity_poly.pdbx_strand_id
1 'polypeptide(L)'
;ETYILKAQVNIPKNLISKVEWSSKDGLSRPDSLVTKVDILQTTEYTVRVTDISGCTASARVLVIIADPEIYVPNAFSPYDLNGNNDVIMVFARSEGIKRINKFQIFNRWGEAMYEAVNFQPNDPNFGWNGMHKGKLMDPSVFVWWLEVEYINGKKKIYKGDVTLMR
;
A
#
# COMPACT_ATOMS: atom_id res chain seq x y z
N GLU A 1 10.51 0.91 -0.56
CA GLU A 1 11.23 0.28 -1.71
C GLU A 1 12.33 1.21 -2.19
N THR A 2 13.49 0.65 -2.51
CA THR A 2 14.64 1.41 -3.00
C THR A 2 14.71 1.32 -4.51
N TYR A 3 14.68 2.46 -5.18
CA TYR A 3 14.81 2.58 -6.63
C TYR A 3 16.18 3.13 -7.00
N ILE A 4 16.60 2.94 -8.26
CA ILE A 4 17.83 3.52 -8.79
C ILE A 4 17.46 4.50 -9.89
N LEU A 5 17.81 5.78 -9.70
CA LEU A 5 17.73 6.80 -10.73
C LEU A 5 19.07 6.90 -11.45
N LYS A 6 19.03 6.92 -12.79
CA LYS A 6 20.21 7.03 -13.63
C LYS A 6 19.99 8.11 -14.70
N ALA A 7 20.75 9.19 -14.59
CA ALA A 7 20.80 10.19 -15.64
C ALA A 7 21.71 9.69 -16.77
N GLN A 8 21.16 9.60 -17.98
CA GLN A 8 21.95 9.32 -19.17
C GLN A 8 22.39 10.63 -19.80
N VAL A 9 23.65 10.72 -20.13
CA VAL A 9 24.27 11.91 -20.76
C VAL A 9 24.97 11.48 -22.04
N ASN A 10 24.98 12.34 -23.02
CA ASN A 10 25.62 12.14 -24.35
C ASN A 10 27.03 12.77 -24.45
N ILE A 11 27.57 13.23 -23.33
CA ILE A 11 28.92 13.79 -23.23
C ILE A 11 29.79 12.88 -22.34
N PRO A 12 31.12 12.84 -22.56
CA PRO A 12 32.06 12.15 -21.70
C PRO A 12 31.98 12.66 -20.25
N LYS A 13 32.12 11.74 -19.27
CA LYS A 13 32.01 12.09 -17.84
C LYS A 13 33.03 13.13 -17.36
N ASN A 14 34.21 13.14 -17.95
CA ASN A 14 35.29 14.12 -17.64
C ASN A 14 34.94 15.55 -18.09
N LEU A 15 33.94 15.73 -18.94
CA LEU A 15 33.43 17.04 -19.32
C LEU A 15 32.25 17.51 -18.45
N ILE A 16 31.83 16.76 -17.47
CA ILE A 16 30.79 17.14 -16.54
C ILE A 16 31.41 17.84 -15.34
N SER A 17 31.05 19.10 -15.11
CA SER A 17 31.51 19.88 -13.96
C SER A 17 30.60 19.74 -12.75
N LYS A 18 29.29 19.55 -12.96
CA LYS A 18 28.32 19.47 -11.88
C LYS A 18 27.10 18.61 -12.22
N VAL A 19 26.62 17.87 -11.25
CA VAL A 19 25.33 17.16 -11.28
C VAL A 19 24.53 17.58 -10.06
N GLU A 20 23.28 17.94 -10.25
CA GLU A 20 22.37 18.32 -9.16
C GLU A 20 21.00 17.70 -9.37
N TRP A 21 20.53 17.01 -8.38
CA TRP A 21 19.15 16.57 -8.31
C TRP A 21 18.34 17.54 -7.44
N SER A 22 17.18 17.97 -7.91
CA SER A 22 16.16 18.66 -7.15
C SER A 22 14.99 17.70 -6.90
N SER A 23 14.33 17.80 -5.94
CA SER A 23 14.01 17.17 -4.69
C SER A 23 15.20 16.32 -4.20
N LYS A 24 15.66 16.57 -2.99
CA LYS A 24 16.73 15.77 -2.35
C LYS A 24 16.17 14.66 -1.48
N ASP A 25 14.83 14.63 -1.35
CA ASP A 25 14.14 13.70 -0.46
C ASP A 25 14.41 12.25 -0.84
N GLY A 26 14.92 11.49 0.09
CA GLY A 26 15.23 10.07 -0.09
C GLY A 26 16.42 9.75 -1.00
N LEU A 27 17.13 10.74 -1.56
CA LEU A 27 18.29 10.50 -2.41
C LEU A 27 19.54 10.23 -1.60
N SER A 28 20.26 9.14 -1.96
CA SER A 28 21.55 8.82 -1.33
C SER A 28 22.70 9.71 -1.82
N ARG A 29 22.67 10.13 -3.10
CA ARG A 29 23.69 10.97 -3.74
C ARG A 29 23.05 11.97 -4.69
N PRO A 30 22.66 13.15 -4.22
CA PRO A 30 22.01 14.17 -5.06
C PRO A 30 22.95 14.85 -6.05
N ASP A 31 24.23 14.58 -5.98
CA ASP A 31 25.32 15.11 -6.80
C ASP A 31 25.89 14.10 -7.82
N SER A 32 25.27 12.94 -7.99
CA SER A 32 25.74 11.87 -8.84
C SER A 32 24.76 11.57 -10.00
N LEU A 33 25.30 11.15 -11.16
CA LEU A 33 24.49 10.67 -12.29
C LEU A 33 23.69 9.40 -11.94
N VAL A 34 24.14 8.65 -10.94
CA VAL A 34 23.44 7.45 -10.46
C VAL A 34 23.24 7.60 -8.96
N THR A 35 21.99 7.56 -8.55
CA THR A 35 21.62 7.68 -7.14
C THR A 35 20.54 6.68 -6.77
N LYS A 36 20.58 6.21 -5.53
CA LYS A 36 19.47 5.43 -4.95
C LYS A 36 18.46 6.41 -4.37
N VAL A 37 17.19 6.06 -4.51
CA VAL A 37 16.09 6.83 -3.90
C VAL A 37 15.22 5.91 -3.07
N ASP A 38 14.88 6.34 -1.88
CA ASP A 38 13.96 5.70 -0.96
C ASP A 38 12.91 6.72 -0.54
N ILE A 39 11.68 6.56 -1.05
CA ILE A 39 10.60 7.53 -0.87
C ILE A 39 9.35 6.88 -0.29
N LEU A 40 8.59 7.67 0.46
CA LEU A 40 7.32 7.28 1.06
C LEU A 40 6.10 7.84 0.32
N GLN A 41 6.32 8.70 -0.66
CA GLN A 41 5.26 9.31 -1.48
C GLN A 41 5.74 9.54 -2.90
N THR A 42 4.80 9.59 -3.84
CA THR A 42 5.08 9.94 -5.24
C THR A 42 5.81 11.27 -5.31
N THR A 43 6.99 11.29 -5.94
CA THR A 43 7.90 12.44 -5.97
C THR A 43 8.45 12.64 -7.38
N GLU A 44 8.43 13.89 -7.87
CA GLU A 44 9.11 14.28 -9.10
C GLU A 44 10.54 14.67 -8.78
N TYR A 45 11.49 14.10 -9.51
CA TYR A 45 12.90 14.45 -9.46
C TYR A 45 13.33 15.12 -10.75
N THR A 46 14.09 16.19 -10.65
CA THR A 46 14.74 16.86 -11.78
C THR A 46 16.24 16.76 -11.62
N VAL A 47 16.93 16.22 -12.61
CA VAL A 47 18.40 16.27 -12.67
C VAL A 47 18.84 17.44 -13.56
N ARG A 48 19.80 18.20 -13.09
CA ARG A 48 20.52 19.21 -13.86
C ARG A 48 21.98 18.80 -13.96
N VAL A 49 22.50 18.78 -15.17
CA VAL A 49 23.91 18.50 -15.45
C VAL A 49 24.52 19.75 -16.08
N THR A 50 25.68 20.16 -15.60
CA THR A 50 26.47 21.29 -16.11
C THR A 50 27.79 20.75 -16.63
N ASP A 51 28.20 21.16 -17.83
CA ASP A 51 29.52 20.83 -18.37
C ASP A 51 30.62 21.83 -17.94
N ILE A 52 31.85 21.55 -18.33
CA ILE A 52 33.02 22.42 -18.01
C ILE A 52 32.95 23.78 -18.71
N SER A 53 32.11 23.91 -19.77
CA SER A 53 31.90 25.17 -20.49
C SER A 53 30.77 25.99 -19.88
N GLY A 54 30.08 25.48 -18.85
CA GLY A 54 28.95 26.12 -18.21
C GLY A 54 27.59 25.85 -18.88
N CYS A 55 27.53 25.05 -19.95
CA CYS A 55 26.26 24.66 -20.56
C CYS A 55 25.49 23.72 -19.64
N THR A 56 24.17 23.89 -19.57
CA THR A 56 23.30 23.09 -18.68
C THR A 56 22.24 22.35 -19.47
N ALA A 57 21.96 21.11 -19.05
CA ALA A 57 20.82 20.33 -19.49
C ALA A 57 20.06 19.80 -18.28
N SER A 58 18.75 19.59 -18.41
CA SER A 58 17.93 19.01 -17.34
C SER A 58 16.94 17.99 -17.88
N ALA A 59 16.62 17.00 -17.04
CA ALA A 59 15.60 16.01 -17.30
C ALA A 59 14.78 15.77 -16.03
N ARG A 60 13.53 15.27 -16.19
CA ARG A 60 12.63 14.98 -15.08
C ARG A 60 12.23 13.53 -15.09
N VAL A 61 11.97 13.00 -13.92
CA VAL A 61 11.39 11.67 -13.71
C VAL A 61 10.40 11.72 -12.55
N LEU A 62 9.24 11.15 -12.75
CA LEU A 62 8.24 10.95 -11.70
C LEU A 62 8.38 9.53 -11.16
N VAL A 63 8.73 9.40 -9.88
CA VAL A 63 8.72 8.11 -9.17
C VAL A 63 7.37 7.99 -8.46
N ILE A 64 6.57 7.02 -8.90
CA ILE A 64 5.21 6.80 -8.41
C ILE A 64 5.23 5.68 -7.39
N ILE A 65 4.69 5.94 -6.20
CA ILE A 65 4.37 4.92 -5.22
C ILE A 65 2.90 4.56 -5.36
N ALA A 66 2.62 3.32 -5.75
CA ALA A 66 1.27 2.79 -5.75
C ALA A 66 0.87 2.38 -4.32
N ASP A 67 -0.37 2.70 -3.93
CA ASP A 67 -0.94 2.15 -2.70
C ASP A 67 -0.98 0.61 -2.82
N PRO A 68 -0.59 -0.16 -1.80
CA PRO A 68 -0.75 -1.61 -1.79
C PRO A 68 -2.21 -2.00 -2.06
N GLU A 69 -2.38 -3.04 -2.87
CA GLU A 69 -3.70 -3.58 -3.14
C GLU A 69 -4.26 -4.28 -1.88
N ILE A 70 -5.51 -3.96 -1.55
CA ILE A 70 -6.25 -4.56 -0.45
C ILE A 70 -7.27 -5.51 -1.04
N TYR A 71 -7.32 -6.72 -0.52
CA TYR A 71 -8.28 -7.73 -0.90
C TYR A 71 -9.03 -8.26 0.32
N VAL A 72 -10.36 -8.29 0.23
CA VAL A 72 -11.24 -8.96 1.19
C VAL A 72 -12.09 -9.94 0.39
N PRO A 73 -12.12 -11.23 0.74
CA PRO A 73 -12.92 -12.23 0.04
C PRO A 73 -14.40 -11.85 0.00
N ASN A 74 -15.08 -12.23 -1.08
CA ASN A 74 -16.51 -11.98 -1.24
C ASN A 74 -17.38 -13.17 -0.78
N ALA A 75 -16.75 -14.26 -0.34
CA ALA A 75 -17.43 -15.42 0.21
C ALA A 75 -16.54 -16.16 1.22
N PHE A 76 -17.13 -16.79 2.22
CA PHE A 76 -16.46 -17.68 3.17
C PHE A 76 -17.42 -18.73 3.72
N SER A 77 -16.88 -19.86 4.21
CA SER A 77 -17.64 -20.98 4.75
C SER A 77 -17.07 -21.42 6.09
N PRO A 78 -17.59 -20.89 7.22
CA PRO A 78 -17.10 -21.25 8.55
C PRO A 78 -17.59 -22.62 9.05
N TYR A 79 -18.39 -23.34 8.25
CA TYR A 79 -18.98 -24.63 8.64
C TYR A 79 -18.03 -25.81 8.42
N ASP A 80 -17.16 -25.72 7.44
CA ASP A 80 -16.34 -26.86 7.01
C ASP A 80 -15.13 -27.10 7.90
N LEU A 81 -14.66 -26.09 8.62
CA LEU A 81 -13.48 -26.09 9.51
C LEU A 81 -12.27 -26.82 8.89
N ASN A 82 -12.11 -26.67 7.57
CA ASN A 82 -11.06 -27.35 6.81
C ASN A 82 -9.76 -26.52 6.69
N GLY A 83 -9.73 -25.33 7.34
CA GLY A 83 -8.63 -24.37 7.28
C GLY A 83 -8.64 -23.48 6.04
N ASN A 84 -9.63 -23.63 5.15
CA ASN A 84 -9.75 -22.84 3.94
C ASN A 84 -11.06 -22.04 3.98
N ASN A 85 -10.94 -20.71 3.90
CA ASN A 85 -12.09 -19.80 3.91
C ASN A 85 -13.00 -19.89 5.15
N ASP A 86 -12.49 -20.40 6.27
CA ASP A 86 -13.25 -20.53 7.53
C ASP A 86 -13.48 -19.16 8.18
N VAL A 87 -12.69 -18.18 7.81
CA VAL A 87 -12.78 -16.80 8.30
C VAL A 87 -12.67 -15.82 7.14
N ILE A 88 -13.44 -14.74 7.22
CA ILE A 88 -13.22 -13.59 6.35
C ILE A 88 -12.23 -12.64 7.01
N MET A 89 -11.13 -12.36 6.33
CA MET A 89 -10.08 -11.44 6.80
C MET A 89 -9.58 -10.54 5.69
N VAL A 90 -8.73 -9.58 6.05
CA VAL A 90 -8.14 -8.62 5.14
C VAL A 90 -6.81 -9.13 4.64
N PHE A 91 -6.66 -9.23 3.33
CA PHE A 91 -5.41 -9.59 2.66
C PHE A 91 -4.78 -8.37 2.01
N ALA A 92 -3.47 -8.24 2.10
CA ALA A 92 -2.70 -7.21 1.41
C ALA A 92 -1.21 -7.57 1.36
N ARG A 93 -0.45 -6.87 0.52
CA ARG A 93 1.00 -6.78 0.73
C ARG A 93 1.23 -5.89 1.95
N SER A 94 2.03 -6.38 2.90
CA SER A 94 2.29 -5.66 4.16
C SER A 94 3.14 -4.40 3.94
N GLU A 95 3.97 -4.40 2.88
CA GLU A 95 4.80 -3.25 2.52
C GLU A 95 3.91 -2.05 2.13
N GLY A 96 4.14 -0.94 2.80
CA GLY A 96 3.39 0.30 2.56
C GLY A 96 2.14 0.48 3.43
N ILE A 97 1.69 -0.56 4.14
CA ILE A 97 0.60 -0.47 5.11
C ILE A 97 1.19 -0.27 6.50
N LYS A 98 0.77 0.79 7.18
CA LYS A 98 1.12 1.01 8.58
C LYS A 98 0.28 0.12 9.49
N ARG A 99 -1.04 0.11 9.26
CA ARG A 99 -2.01 -0.74 9.97
C ARG A 99 -3.40 -0.63 9.36
N ILE A 100 -4.24 -1.57 9.71
CA ILE A 100 -5.68 -1.48 9.55
C ILE A 100 -6.24 -0.87 10.84
N ASN A 101 -6.79 0.34 10.71
CA ASN A 101 -7.35 1.05 11.86
C ASN A 101 -8.63 0.39 12.33
N LYS A 102 -9.47 -0.04 11.39
CA LYS A 102 -10.77 -0.63 11.71
C LYS A 102 -11.29 -1.50 10.56
N PHE A 103 -11.85 -2.64 10.92
CA PHE A 103 -12.60 -3.53 10.03
C PHE A 103 -13.93 -3.88 10.69
N GLN A 104 -15.04 -3.61 10.05
CA GLN A 104 -16.38 -3.89 10.57
C GLN A 104 -17.23 -4.62 9.54
N ILE A 105 -18.08 -5.52 10.02
CA ILE A 105 -19.03 -6.29 9.22
C ILE A 105 -20.42 -6.06 9.79
N PHE A 106 -21.39 -5.83 8.93
CA PHE A 106 -22.78 -5.52 9.29
C PHE A 106 -23.74 -6.46 8.58
N ASN A 107 -24.85 -6.74 9.22
CA ASN A 107 -25.98 -7.39 8.56
C ASN A 107 -26.79 -6.39 7.71
N ARG A 108 -27.79 -6.89 6.97
CA ARG A 108 -28.66 -6.07 6.11
C ARG A 108 -29.48 -4.97 6.83
N TRP A 109 -29.58 -5.04 8.15
CA TRP A 109 -30.25 -4.06 8.97
C TRP A 109 -29.30 -3.02 9.59
N GLY A 110 -28.00 -3.13 9.30
CA GLY A 110 -26.98 -2.22 9.82
C GLY A 110 -26.51 -2.55 11.24
N GLU A 111 -26.88 -3.73 11.79
CA GLU A 111 -26.32 -4.19 13.06
C GLU A 111 -24.89 -4.69 12.85
N ALA A 112 -23.96 -4.24 13.71
CA ALA A 112 -22.57 -4.67 13.66
C ALA A 112 -22.45 -6.12 14.15
N MET A 113 -22.00 -7.01 13.25
CA MET A 113 -21.77 -8.42 13.54
C MET A 113 -20.37 -8.68 14.04
N TYR A 114 -19.40 -7.89 13.56
CA TYR A 114 -17.98 -8.04 13.88
C TYR A 114 -17.26 -6.70 13.83
N GLU A 115 -16.25 -6.55 14.69
CA GLU A 115 -15.32 -5.43 14.69
C GLU A 115 -13.92 -5.90 15.09
N ALA A 116 -12.91 -5.47 14.31
CA ALA A 116 -11.51 -5.56 14.65
C ALA A 116 -10.82 -4.21 14.46
N VAL A 117 -9.86 -3.89 15.32
CA VAL A 117 -9.17 -2.59 15.32
C VAL A 117 -7.66 -2.76 15.50
N ASN A 118 -6.88 -1.86 14.86
CA ASN A 118 -5.43 -1.73 15.06
C ASN A 118 -4.64 -3.04 14.83
N PHE A 119 -4.78 -3.63 13.65
CA PHE A 119 -4.12 -4.90 13.29
C PHE A 119 -3.38 -4.79 11.94
N GLN A 120 -2.57 -5.82 11.63
CA GLN A 120 -1.91 -5.98 10.34
C GLN A 120 -2.74 -6.88 9.41
N PRO A 121 -2.67 -6.67 8.08
CA PRO A 121 -3.32 -7.59 7.14
C PRO A 121 -2.72 -9.00 7.23
N ASN A 122 -3.42 -9.99 6.69
CA ASN A 122 -3.03 -11.41 6.64
C ASN A 122 -2.98 -12.11 8.00
N ASP A 123 -3.62 -11.55 9.03
CA ASP A 123 -3.70 -12.19 10.36
C ASP A 123 -5.10 -12.77 10.58
N PRO A 124 -5.25 -14.12 10.61
CA PRO A 124 -6.53 -14.77 10.79
C PRO A 124 -7.17 -14.53 12.16
N ASN A 125 -6.39 -14.12 13.17
CA ASN A 125 -6.93 -13.78 14.48
C ASN A 125 -7.83 -12.53 14.45
N PHE A 126 -7.69 -11.70 13.41
CA PHE A 126 -8.52 -10.53 13.14
C PHE A 126 -9.52 -10.78 11.99
N GLY A 127 -9.83 -12.05 11.72
CA GLY A 127 -10.88 -12.46 10.80
C GLY A 127 -12.19 -12.78 11.53
N TRP A 128 -13.31 -12.61 10.83
CA TRP A 128 -14.61 -13.01 11.35
C TRP A 128 -14.95 -14.44 10.91
N ASN A 129 -15.30 -15.27 11.86
CA ASN A 129 -15.65 -16.68 11.68
C ASN A 129 -17.16 -16.92 11.54
N GLY A 130 -17.95 -15.92 11.22
CA GLY A 130 -19.40 -16.04 11.06
C GLY A 130 -20.18 -16.08 12.38
N MET A 131 -19.53 -15.95 13.54
CA MET A 131 -20.22 -15.97 14.84
C MET A 131 -20.58 -14.55 15.29
N HIS A 132 -21.77 -14.43 15.89
CA HIS A 132 -22.22 -13.23 16.58
C HIS A 132 -22.94 -13.62 17.89
N LYS A 133 -22.51 -13.00 19.03
CA LYS A 133 -23.07 -13.29 20.37
C LYS A 133 -23.12 -14.81 20.71
N GLY A 134 -22.09 -15.54 20.30
CA GLY A 134 -21.96 -16.97 20.58
C GLY A 134 -22.78 -17.90 19.67
N LYS A 135 -23.42 -17.37 18.63
CA LYS A 135 -24.17 -18.16 17.65
C LYS A 135 -23.56 -17.99 16.26
N LEU A 136 -23.46 -19.10 15.54
CA LEU A 136 -23.10 -19.09 14.13
C LEU A 136 -24.28 -18.52 13.33
N MET A 137 -23.97 -17.55 12.46
CA MET A 137 -24.98 -16.89 11.63
C MET A 137 -25.44 -17.80 10.50
N ASP A 138 -26.69 -17.65 10.10
CA ASP A 138 -27.22 -18.35 8.93
C ASP A 138 -26.60 -17.79 7.63
N PRO A 139 -26.50 -18.62 6.58
CA PRO A 139 -26.06 -18.18 5.26
C PRO A 139 -26.79 -16.91 4.82
N SER A 140 -26.04 -15.87 4.54
CA SER A 140 -26.56 -14.54 4.21
C SER A 140 -25.46 -13.66 3.62
N VAL A 141 -25.87 -12.55 3.05
CA VAL A 141 -24.96 -11.49 2.59
C VAL A 141 -24.79 -10.45 3.70
N PHE A 142 -23.54 -10.11 3.98
CA PHE A 142 -23.13 -9.08 4.92
C PHE A 142 -22.39 -7.99 4.16
N VAL A 143 -22.35 -6.79 4.68
CA VAL A 143 -21.55 -5.68 4.15
C VAL A 143 -20.43 -5.36 5.10
N TRP A 144 -19.29 -5.00 4.55
CA TRP A 144 -18.14 -4.63 5.35
C TRP A 144 -17.57 -3.29 4.92
N TRP A 145 -16.91 -2.62 5.84
CA TRP A 145 -16.03 -1.51 5.56
C TRP A 145 -14.74 -1.60 6.38
N LEU A 146 -13.70 -0.98 5.86
CA LEU A 146 -12.34 -1.10 6.31
C LEU A 146 -11.64 0.25 6.19
N GLU A 147 -10.98 0.73 7.26
CA GLU A 147 -10.09 1.88 7.21
C GLU A 147 -8.63 1.43 7.31
N VAL A 148 -7.84 1.78 6.31
CA VAL A 148 -6.41 1.48 6.22
C VAL A 148 -5.60 2.75 6.40
N GLU A 149 -4.56 2.71 7.22
CA GLU A 149 -3.55 3.75 7.36
C GLU A 149 -2.24 3.27 6.70
N TYR A 150 -1.77 4.04 5.74
CA TYR A 150 -0.52 3.78 5.02
C TYR A 150 0.67 4.41 5.73
N ILE A 151 1.90 3.95 5.43
CA ILE A 151 3.14 4.47 6.04
C ILE A 151 3.38 5.95 5.74
N ASN A 152 2.83 6.48 4.65
CA ASN A 152 2.89 7.90 4.30
C ASN A 152 1.84 8.76 5.04
N GLY A 153 1.11 8.17 6.00
CA GLY A 153 0.07 8.83 6.79
C GLY A 153 -1.29 8.96 6.10
N LYS A 154 -1.41 8.58 4.83
CA LYS A 154 -2.68 8.59 4.12
C LYS A 154 -3.62 7.55 4.72
N LYS A 155 -4.91 7.89 4.83
CA LYS A 155 -5.96 6.96 5.20
C LYS A 155 -6.91 6.75 4.04
N LYS A 156 -7.37 5.51 3.87
CA LYS A 156 -8.32 5.15 2.83
C LYS A 156 -9.37 4.19 3.37
N ILE A 157 -10.61 4.39 2.92
CA ILE A 157 -11.74 3.53 3.26
C ILE A 157 -12.06 2.63 2.08
N TYR A 158 -12.23 1.35 2.37
CA TYR A 158 -12.71 0.33 1.45
C TYR A 158 -14.02 -0.22 1.96
N LYS A 159 -14.87 -0.68 1.07
CA LYS A 159 -16.16 -1.28 1.40
C LYS A 159 -16.53 -2.34 0.36
N GLY A 160 -17.30 -3.29 0.78
CA GLY A 160 -17.80 -4.36 -0.09
C GLY A 160 -18.82 -5.22 0.62
N ASP A 161 -19.13 -6.32 0.01
CA ASP A 161 -20.01 -7.35 0.56
C ASP A 161 -19.29 -8.69 0.67
N VAL A 162 -19.84 -9.56 1.49
CA VAL A 162 -19.38 -10.93 1.67
C VAL A 162 -20.58 -11.86 1.88
N THR A 163 -20.53 -13.00 1.24
CA THR A 163 -21.52 -14.06 1.42
C THR A 163 -20.98 -15.12 2.37
N LEU A 164 -21.69 -15.34 3.48
CA LEU A 164 -21.49 -16.52 4.33
C LEU A 164 -22.21 -17.69 3.69
N MET A 165 -21.47 -18.75 3.42
CA MET A 165 -21.97 -20.00 2.80
C MET A 165 -21.89 -21.15 3.80
N ARG A 166 -22.60 -22.24 3.48
CA ARG A 166 -22.45 -23.57 4.13
C ARG A 166 -21.46 -24.40 3.38
#